data_fb8bbdcd0caa1110fdc678bcfa8a9357
#
_entry.id   fb8bbdcd0caa1110fdc678bcfa8a9357
#
_cell.length_a   1.000
_cell.length_b   1.000
_cell.length_c   1.000
_cell.angle_alpha   90.00
_cell.angle_beta   90.00
_cell.angle_gamma   90.00
#
_symmetry.space_group_name_H-M   'P 1'
#
loop_
_entity.id
_entity.type
_entity.pdbx_description
1 polymer ?
#
loop_
_entity_poly.entity_id
_entity_poly.type
_entity_poly.pdbx_seq_one_letter_code
_entity_poly.pdbx_strand_id
1 'polypeptide(L)'
;MPVVRIEHAVPSFEKWKLAFDSDPADRKGSGVRRYQVLRVRDDPKYVMIDLEFDNIGEAEAFVQKMQGIWNGPAKAVMQNPRARIVDVVEGKEV
;
A
#
# COMPACT_ATOMS: atom_id res chain seq x y z
N MET A 1 -13.40 2.33 9.60
CA MET A 1 -12.56 1.33 8.97
C MET A 1 -11.12 1.81 8.93
N PRO A 2 -10.18 1.04 9.44
CA PRO A 2 -8.78 1.42 9.33
C PRO A 2 -8.28 1.30 7.88
N VAL A 3 -7.39 2.21 7.54
CA VAL A 3 -6.76 2.25 6.22
C VAL A 3 -5.25 2.18 6.43
N VAL A 4 -4.59 1.26 5.73
CA VAL A 4 -3.13 1.25 5.67
C VAL A 4 -2.74 2.13 4.49
N ARG A 5 -2.02 3.20 4.78
CA ARG A 5 -1.49 4.11 3.75
C ARG A 5 -0.01 3.83 3.58
N ILE A 6 0.37 3.43 2.38
CA ILE A 6 1.75 3.13 2.02
C ILE A 6 2.17 4.17 1.00
N GLU A 7 3.38 4.69 1.14
CA GLU A 7 3.93 5.61 0.14
C GLU A 7 5.42 5.39 -0.03
N HIS A 8 5.90 5.53 -1.25
CA HIS A 8 7.32 5.38 -1.57
C HIS A 8 7.62 5.87 -2.98
N ALA A 9 8.90 6.17 -3.21
CA ALA A 9 9.38 6.42 -4.56
C ALA A 9 9.62 5.09 -5.27
N VAL A 10 9.57 5.11 -6.59
CA VAL A 10 9.86 3.93 -7.43
C VAL A 10 10.80 4.34 -8.57
N PRO A 11 11.75 3.47 -8.95
CA PRO A 11 12.59 3.74 -10.12
C PRO A 11 11.80 3.73 -11.43
N SER A 12 10.76 2.88 -11.51
CA SER A 12 9.88 2.77 -12.66
C SER A 12 8.48 2.42 -12.18
N PHE A 13 7.52 3.26 -12.51
CA PHE A 13 6.12 3.00 -12.15
C PHE A 13 5.63 1.70 -12.77
N GLU A 14 5.92 1.48 -14.03
CA GLU A 14 5.45 0.29 -14.76
C GLU A 14 5.97 -1.00 -14.14
N LYS A 15 7.24 -1.03 -13.76
CA LYS A 15 7.84 -2.20 -13.10
C LYS A 15 7.24 -2.42 -11.73
N TRP A 16 7.05 -1.34 -10.96
CA TRP A 16 6.42 -1.44 -9.66
C TRP A 16 4.99 -1.95 -9.79
N LYS A 17 4.24 -1.44 -10.76
CA LYS A 17 2.84 -1.83 -10.97
C LYS A 17 2.71 -3.31 -11.32
N LEU A 18 3.64 -3.83 -12.13
CA LEU A 18 3.67 -5.27 -12.43
C LEU A 18 3.90 -6.09 -11.15
N ALA A 19 4.83 -5.67 -10.31
CA ALA A 19 5.08 -6.34 -9.03
C ALA A 19 3.87 -6.25 -8.11
N PHE A 20 3.22 -5.09 -8.05
CA PHE A 20 2.01 -4.90 -7.25
C PHE A 20 0.88 -5.81 -7.74
N ASP A 21 0.69 -5.91 -9.05
CA ASP A 21 -0.37 -6.73 -9.64
C ASP A 21 -0.12 -8.22 -9.45
N SER A 22 1.13 -8.65 -9.24
CA SER A 22 1.43 -10.05 -8.93
C SER A 22 0.91 -10.47 -7.54
N ASP A 23 0.53 -9.49 -6.72
CA ASP A 23 -0.12 -9.70 -5.42
C ASP A 23 0.68 -10.57 -4.44
N PRO A 24 1.95 -10.23 -4.17
CA PRO A 24 2.77 -11.04 -3.27
C PRO A 24 2.26 -11.09 -1.84
N ALA A 25 1.48 -10.10 -1.43
CA ALA A 25 0.92 -10.03 -0.08
C ALA A 25 -0.43 -10.75 0.04
N ASP A 26 -0.97 -11.27 -1.06
CA ASP A 26 -2.31 -11.87 -1.07
C ASP A 26 -3.32 -10.92 -0.41
N ARG A 27 -3.58 -9.81 -1.07
CA ARG A 27 -4.41 -8.74 -0.50
C ARG A 27 -5.75 -9.23 0.00
N LYS A 28 -6.46 -9.99 -0.82
CA LYS A 28 -7.77 -10.51 -0.45
C LYS A 28 -7.69 -11.43 0.77
N GLY A 29 -6.76 -12.37 0.76
CA GLY A 29 -6.56 -13.31 1.88
C GLY A 29 -6.08 -12.63 3.14
N SER A 30 -5.43 -11.47 3.01
CA SER A 30 -4.94 -10.69 4.14
C SER A 30 -6.00 -9.77 4.75
N GLY A 31 -7.20 -9.72 4.18
CA GLY A 31 -8.30 -8.92 4.72
C GLY A 31 -8.50 -7.57 4.06
N VAL A 32 -7.77 -7.27 3.00
CA VAL A 32 -7.99 -6.03 2.24
C VAL A 32 -9.36 -6.08 1.57
N ARG A 33 -10.22 -5.12 1.89
CA ARG A 33 -11.56 -5.03 1.33
C ARG A 33 -11.59 -4.22 0.05
N ARG A 34 -10.79 -3.17 0.02
CA ARG A 34 -10.71 -2.27 -1.12
C ARG A 34 -9.38 -1.56 -1.07
N TYR A 35 -8.84 -1.21 -2.23
CA TYR A 35 -7.63 -0.41 -2.28
C TYR A 35 -7.70 0.58 -3.44
N GLN A 36 -6.88 1.62 -3.35
CA GLN A 36 -6.64 2.48 -4.50
C GLN A 36 -5.16 2.83 -4.58
N VAL A 37 -4.70 2.99 -5.79
CA VAL A 37 -3.33 3.38 -6.08
C VAL A 37 -3.37 4.82 -6.56
N LEU A 38 -2.55 5.67 -5.95
CA LEU A 38 -2.41 7.06 -6.32
C LEU A 38 -0.98 7.32 -6.76
N ARG A 39 -0.84 8.26 -7.67
CA ARG A 39 0.46 8.69 -8.14
C ARG A 39 0.49 10.21 -8.08
N VAL A 40 1.59 10.75 -7.56
CA VAL A 40 1.71 12.20 -7.45
C VAL A 40 1.76 12.79 -8.86
N ARG A 41 0.90 13.77 -9.14
CA ARG A 41 0.75 14.33 -10.50
C ARG A 41 2.06 14.89 -11.03
N ASP A 42 2.80 15.61 -10.19
CA ASP A 42 4.03 16.29 -10.57
C ASP A 42 5.29 15.45 -10.34
N ASP A 43 5.11 14.23 -9.81
CA ASP A 43 6.21 13.30 -9.56
C ASP A 43 5.72 11.87 -9.82
N PRO A 44 5.68 11.43 -11.08
CA PRO A 44 5.12 10.12 -11.42
C PRO A 44 5.92 8.93 -10.89
N LYS A 45 7.06 9.17 -10.26
CA LYS A 45 7.84 8.14 -9.61
C LYS A 45 7.57 8.05 -8.11
N TYR A 46 6.57 8.78 -7.61
CA TYR A 46 6.14 8.68 -6.22
C TYR A 46 4.72 8.15 -6.17
N VAL A 47 4.52 7.01 -5.50
CA VAL A 47 3.23 6.33 -5.44
C VAL A 47 2.72 6.24 -4.01
N MET A 48 1.40 6.21 -3.88
CA MET A 48 0.70 6.04 -2.62
C MET A 48 -0.35 4.96 -2.80
N ILE A 49 -0.53 4.11 -1.81
CA ILE A 49 -1.55 3.06 -1.83
C ILE A 49 -2.37 3.16 -0.55
N ASP A 50 -3.68 3.20 -0.68
CA ASP A 50 -4.61 3.13 0.45
C ASP A 50 -5.32 1.79 0.41
N LEU A 51 -5.21 1.01 1.50
CA LEU A 51 -5.83 -0.31 1.60
C LEU A 51 -6.76 -0.30 2.81
N GLU A 52 -8.02 -0.63 2.59
CA GLU A 52 -9.06 -0.61 3.62
C GLU A 52 -9.25 -2.01 4.23
N PHE A 53 -9.38 -2.04 5.56
CA PHE A 53 -9.58 -3.27 6.33
C PHE A 53 -10.81 -3.13 7.22
N ASP A 54 -11.39 -4.27 7.63
CA ASP A 54 -12.53 -4.28 8.55
C ASP A 54 -12.13 -3.97 9.99
N ASN A 55 -10.89 -4.36 10.39
CA ASN A 55 -10.46 -4.18 11.78
C ASN A 55 -8.97 -3.87 11.86
N ILE A 56 -8.59 -3.33 13.03
CA ILE A 56 -7.21 -2.89 13.25
C ILE A 56 -6.23 -4.06 13.29
N GLY A 57 -6.65 -5.22 13.79
CA GLY A 57 -5.78 -6.40 13.86
C GLY A 57 -5.31 -6.86 12.49
N GLU A 58 -6.21 -6.88 11.51
CA GLU A 58 -5.86 -7.22 10.14
C GLU A 58 -4.93 -6.19 9.51
N ALA A 59 -5.19 -4.90 9.78
CA ALA A 59 -4.35 -3.81 9.28
C ALA A 59 -2.92 -3.92 9.83
N GLU A 60 -2.78 -4.16 11.13
CA GLU A 60 -1.47 -4.31 11.77
C GLU A 60 -0.71 -5.53 11.23
N ALA A 61 -1.40 -6.66 11.08
CA ALA A 61 -0.79 -7.87 10.51
C ALA A 61 -0.32 -7.63 9.07
N PHE A 62 -1.09 -6.88 8.31
CA PHE A 62 -0.71 -6.55 6.94
C PHE A 62 0.55 -5.70 6.87
N VAL A 63 0.67 -4.70 7.75
CA VAL A 63 1.87 -3.86 7.83
C VAL A 63 3.10 -4.71 8.12
N GLN A 64 3.01 -5.66 9.07
CA GLN A 64 4.11 -6.56 9.37
C GLN A 64 4.49 -7.44 8.18
N LYS A 65 3.49 -7.97 7.48
CA LYS A 65 3.71 -8.77 6.28
C LYS A 65 4.44 -7.95 5.21
N MET A 66 4.02 -6.70 5.01
CA MET A 66 4.64 -5.82 4.02
C MET A 66 6.09 -5.51 4.36
N GLN A 67 6.42 -5.34 5.63
CA GLN A 67 7.82 -5.11 6.04
C GLN A 67 8.73 -6.27 5.61
N GLY A 68 8.24 -7.50 5.71
CA GLY A 68 8.97 -8.66 5.22
C GLY A 68 9.16 -8.66 3.70
N ILE A 69 8.13 -8.25 2.96
CA ILE A 69 8.19 -8.15 1.49
C ILE A 69 9.17 -7.05 1.08
N TRP A 70 9.15 -5.90 1.77
CA TRP A 70 10.04 -4.78 1.46
C TRP A 70 11.50 -5.09 1.72
N ASN A 71 11.79 -5.97 2.67
CA ASN A 71 13.16 -6.40 2.96
C ASN A 71 13.63 -7.54 2.05
N GLY A 72 12.76 -8.01 1.17
CA GLY A 72 13.02 -9.11 0.23
C GLY A 72 12.99 -8.67 -1.23
N PRO A 73 12.26 -9.40 -2.10
CA PRO A 73 12.28 -9.18 -3.56
C PRO A 73 11.80 -7.79 -3.98
N ALA A 74 10.87 -7.18 -3.23
CA ALA A 74 10.31 -5.87 -3.58
C ALA A 74 11.28 -4.73 -3.39
N LYS A 75 12.41 -4.95 -2.72
CA LYS A 75 13.40 -3.91 -2.45
C LYS A 75 13.93 -3.26 -3.73
N ALA A 76 13.98 -4.02 -4.81
CA ALA A 76 14.50 -3.55 -6.08
C ALA A 76 13.56 -2.55 -6.79
N VAL A 77 12.26 -2.56 -6.46
CA VAL A 77 11.24 -1.74 -7.14
C VAL A 77 10.66 -0.65 -6.24
N MET A 78 11.12 -0.56 -5.01
CA MET A 78 10.63 0.42 -4.03
C MET A 78 11.80 1.12 -3.33
N GLN A 79 11.62 2.40 -3.03
CA GLN A 79 12.63 3.19 -2.32
C GLN A 79 12.00 3.77 -1.06
N ASN A 80 12.56 3.39 0.10
CA ASN A 80 12.16 3.92 1.41
C ASN A 80 10.65 3.85 1.66
N PRO A 81 10.02 2.65 1.56
CA PRO A 81 8.58 2.55 1.78
C PRO A 81 8.19 2.91 3.20
N ARG A 82 7.09 3.63 3.32
CA ARG A 82 6.51 4.04 4.62
C ARG A 82 5.08 3.55 4.69
N ALA A 83 4.69 3.02 5.84
CA ALA A 83 3.32 2.59 6.10
C ALA A 83 2.81 3.26 7.36
N ARG A 84 1.58 3.75 7.29
CA ARG A 84 0.86 4.28 8.45
C ARG A 84 -0.54 3.68 8.46
N ILE A 85 -1.07 3.45 9.66
CA ILE A 85 -2.46 3.07 9.80
C ILE A 85 -3.21 4.35 10.16
N VAL A 86 -4.20 4.70 9.37
CA VAL A 86 -5.01 5.90 9.57
C VAL A 86 -6.48 5.51 9.68
N ASP A 87 -7.26 6.31 10.39
CA ASP A 87 -8.68 6.13 10.49
C ASP A 87 -9.40 7.19 9.66
N VAL A 88 -10.44 6.77 8.96
CA VAL A 88 -11.30 7.72 8.27
C VAL A 88 -12.21 8.36 9.32
N VAL A 89 -11.92 9.61 9.64
CA VAL A 89 -12.68 10.35 10.64
C VAL A 89 -13.98 10.89 10.05
N GLU A 90 -13.92 11.33 8.79
CA GLU A 90 -15.08 11.84 8.09
C GLU A 90 -14.89 11.66 6.59
N GLY A 91 -15.95 11.22 5.93
CA GLY A 91 -16.00 11.16 4.48
C GLY A 91 -17.38 11.65 4.05
N LYS A 92 -17.42 12.61 3.12
CA LYS A 92 -18.68 13.22 2.73
C LYS A 92 -18.59 13.76 1.31
N GLU A 93 -19.65 13.59 0.56
CA GLU A 93 -19.80 14.24 -0.75
C GLU A 93 -20.28 15.68 -0.51
N VAL A 94 -19.80 16.59 -1.32
CA VAL A 94 -20.16 18.02 -1.23
C VAL A 94 -20.80 18.49 -2.50
#